data_77ab9fea3ea788f1e8079570bb8cb7d1
#
_entry.id   77ab9fea3ea788f1e8079570bb8cb7d1
#
_cell.length_a   1.000
_cell.length_b   1.000
_cell.length_c   1.000
_cell.angle_alpha   90.00
_cell.angle_beta   90.00
_cell.angle_gamma   90.00
#
_symmetry.space_group_name_H-M   'P 1'
#
loop_
_entity.id
_entity.type
_entity.pdbx_description
1 polymer ?
#
loop_
_entity_poly.entity_id
_entity_poly.type
_entity_poly.pdbx_seq_one_letter_code
_entity_poly.pdbx_strand_id
1 'polypeptide(L)'
;MENPDGVGELAITRMTIESDSVSFDFEGKVEGYGSVFASHTFTYVDAERSRGRLVGEARTFLKDGTLISTPHMGTFTRKGSKLHSYFTDATNQGVVNFVIWDIDVITKHTAVRYWEVES
;
A
#
# COMPACT_ATOMS: atom_id res chain seq x y z
N MET A 1 17.57 6.55 -3.97
CA MET A 1 16.40 7.45 -4.09
C MET A 1 16.54 8.59 -3.09
N GLU A 2 15.96 9.72 -3.41
CA GLU A 2 15.93 10.85 -2.49
C GLU A 2 15.09 10.51 -1.26
N ASN A 3 15.16 11.37 -0.25
CA ASN A 3 14.33 11.20 0.94
C ASN A 3 12.85 11.25 0.57
N PRO A 4 12.01 10.42 1.18
CA PRO A 4 10.58 10.46 0.87
C PRO A 4 9.94 11.78 1.29
N ASP A 5 8.88 12.15 0.61
CA ASP A 5 8.08 13.33 0.98
C ASP A 5 7.25 13.06 2.24
N GLY A 6 6.95 11.80 2.50
CA GLY A 6 6.29 11.42 3.72
C GLY A 6 6.44 9.95 4.03
N VAL A 7 6.19 9.60 5.28
CA VAL A 7 6.24 8.24 5.79
C VAL A 7 4.97 7.95 6.59
N GLY A 8 4.71 6.66 6.79
CA GLY A 8 3.57 6.25 7.59
C GLY A 8 3.73 4.83 8.08
N GLU A 9 2.78 4.42 8.91
CA GLU A 9 2.74 3.08 9.45
C GLU A 9 1.30 2.57 9.44
N LEU A 10 1.11 1.37 8.91
CA LEU A 10 -0.18 0.72 8.85
C LEU A 10 -0.11 -0.63 9.54
N ALA A 11 -1.24 -1.08 10.06
CA ALA A 11 -1.37 -2.43 10.58
C ALA A 11 -2.23 -3.25 9.61
N ILE A 12 -1.90 -4.53 9.45
CA ILE A 12 -2.77 -5.47 8.74
C ILE A 12 -3.92 -5.82 9.68
N THR A 13 -5.15 -5.62 9.23
CA THR A 13 -6.34 -5.88 10.03
C THR A 13 -7.10 -7.11 9.57
N ARG A 14 -6.85 -7.57 8.35
CA ARG A 14 -7.51 -8.75 7.79
C ARG A 14 -6.65 -9.35 6.69
N MET A 15 -6.70 -10.67 6.57
CA MET A 15 -6.08 -11.41 5.48
C MET A 15 -7.10 -12.38 4.88
N THR A 16 -7.24 -12.34 3.56
CA THR A 16 -8.11 -13.27 2.82
C THR A 16 -7.24 -14.07 1.87
N ILE A 17 -7.28 -15.39 2.00
CA ILE A 17 -6.42 -16.31 1.23
C ILE A 17 -7.22 -16.98 0.12
N GLU A 18 -6.72 -16.85 -1.11
CA GLU A 18 -7.22 -17.53 -2.29
C GLU A 18 -6.13 -18.45 -2.84
N SER A 19 -6.45 -19.28 -3.85
CA SER A 19 -5.49 -20.28 -4.34
C SER A 19 -4.24 -19.66 -4.97
N ASP A 20 -4.36 -18.54 -5.66
CA ASP A 20 -3.26 -17.88 -6.37
C ASP A 20 -3.05 -16.44 -5.96
N SER A 21 -3.73 -15.97 -4.92
CA SER A 21 -3.63 -14.61 -4.45
C SER A 21 -3.90 -14.51 -2.96
N VAL A 22 -3.54 -13.38 -2.40
CA VAL A 22 -3.87 -13.04 -1.02
C VAL A 22 -4.25 -11.56 -0.97
N SER A 23 -5.27 -11.25 -0.18
CA SER A 23 -5.71 -9.87 0.03
C SER A 23 -5.50 -9.49 1.48
N PHE A 24 -5.04 -8.27 1.69
CA PHE A 24 -4.88 -7.70 3.02
C PHE A 24 -5.64 -6.40 3.12
N ASP A 25 -6.25 -6.18 4.29
CA ASP A 25 -6.76 -4.87 4.66
C ASP A 25 -5.77 -4.24 5.63
N PHE A 26 -5.57 -2.93 5.47
CA PHE A 26 -4.60 -2.14 6.24
C PHE A 26 -5.29 -0.93 6.83
N GLU A 27 -4.84 -0.50 8.01
CA GLU A 27 -5.24 0.80 8.54
C GLU A 27 -4.11 1.41 9.34
N GLY A 28 -4.03 2.73 9.35
CA GLY A 28 -3.02 3.46 10.09
C GLY A 28 -2.97 4.92 9.69
N LYS A 29 -1.81 5.51 9.89
CA LYS A 29 -1.61 6.94 9.63
C LYS A 29 -0.42 7.16 8.72
N VAL A 30 -0.58 8.10 7.80
CA VAL A 30 0.47 8.51 6.86
C VAL A 30 0.62 10.02 6.93
N GLU A 31 1.86 10.48 7.08
CA GLU A 31 2.17 11.90 7.09
C GLU A 31 1.60 12.59 5.86
N GLY A 32 1.03 13.77 6.06
CA GLY A 32 0.44 14.55 4.98
C GLY A 32 -0.96 14.11 4.56
N TYR A 33 -1.41 12.94 5.04
CA TYR A 33 -2.73 12.41 4.68
C TYR A 33 -3.65 12.19 5.87
N GLY A 34 -3.17 11.57 6.93
CA GLY A 34 -4.00 11.32 8.12
C GLY A 34 -4.37 9.85 8.23
N SER A 35 -5.63 9.55 8.52
CA SER A 35 -6.11 8.18 8.72
C SER A 35 -6.37 7.50 7.39
N VAL A 36 -5.65 6.39 7.14
CA VAL A 36 -5.69 5.65 5.88
C VAL A 36 -6.25 4.26 6.11
N PHE A 37 -7.17 3.86 5.24
CA PHE A 37 -7.75 2.52 5.18
C PHE A 37 -7.55 2.01 3.76
N ALA A 38 -6.97 0.83 3.61
CA ALA A 38 -6.65 0.31 2.28
C ALA A 38 -6.88 -1.19 2.20
N SER A 39 -7.14 -1.66 0.98
CA SER A 39 -7.21 -3.09 0.68
C SER A 39 -6.38 -3.36 -0.55
N HIS A 40 -5.46 -4.31 -0.46
CA HIS A 40 -4.59 -4.72 -1.57
C HIS A 40 -4.74 -6.21 -1.84
N THR A 41 -4.83 -6.57 -3.11
CA THR A 41 -4.80 -7.96 -3.56
C THR A 41 -3.49 -8.21 -4.29
N PHE A 42 -2.76 -9.22 -3.83
CA PHE A 42 -1.46 -9.63 -4.37
C PHE A 42 -1.65 -10.92 -5.14
N THR A 43 -1.37 -10.90 -6.45
CA THR A 43 -1.49 -12.07 -7.32
C THR A 43 -0.11 -12.48 -7.79
N TYR A 44 0.27 -13.73 -7.53
CA TYR A 44 1.58 -14.24 -7.89
C TYR A 44 1.67 -14.53 -9.38
N VAL A 45 2.86 -14.27 -9.96
CA VAL A 45 3.14 -14.55 -11.37
C VAL A 45 4.14 -15.69 -11.55
N ASP A 46 4.66 -16.25 -10.44
CA ASP A 46 5.66 -17.31 -10.46
C ASP A 46 5.26 -18.45 -9.50
N ALA A 47 5.79 -19.64 -9.77
CA ALA A 47 5.47 -20.83 -8.99
C ALA A 47 5.99 -20.76 -7.55
N GLU A 48 7.09 -20.05 -7.31
CA GLU A 48 7.66 -19.87 -5.97
C GLU A 48 6.89 -18.86 -5.13
N ARG A 49 5.92 -18.17 -5.74
CA ARG A 49 5.16 -17.12 -5.07
C ARG A 49 6.05 -16.02 -4.53
N SER A 50 7.04 -15.63 -5.34
CA SER A 50 8.05 -14.65 -4.93
C SER A 50 7.81 -13.26 -5.49
N ARG A 51 6.91 -13.11 -6.45
CA ARG A 51 6.62 -11.82 -7.08
C ARG A 51 5.30 -11.83 -7.82
N GLY A 52 4.81 -10.64 -8.13
CA GLY A 52 3.57 -10.51 -8.88
C GLY A 52 3.10 -9.08 -8.96
N ARG A 53 1.79 -8.94 -9.15
CA ARG A 53 1.15 -7.64 -9.25
C ARG A 53 0.25 -7.40 -8.05
N LEU A 54 0.05 -6.13 -7.72
CA LEU A 54 -0.94 -5.75 -6.73
C LEU A 54 -1.93 -4.76 -7.34
N VAL A 55 -3.15 -4.87 -6.90
CA VAL A 55 -4.19 -3.87 -7.15
C VAL A 55 -4.91 -3.60 -5.85
N GLY A 56 -5.38 -2.39 -5.68
CA GLY A 56 -6.12 -2.06 -4.48
C GLY A 56 -6.69 -0.66 -4.51
N GLU A 57 -7.22 -0.28 -3.38
CA GLU A 57 -7.87 1.00 -3.17
C GLU A 57 -7.54 1.49 -1.77
N ALA A 58 -7.45 2.80 -1.62
CA ALA A 58 -7.34 3.42 -0.31
C ALA A 58 -8.39 4.50 -0.15
N ARG A 59 -8.78 4.71 1.10
CA ARG A 59 -9.63 5.82 1.52
C ARG A 59 -8.90 6.51 2.65
N THR A 60 -8.79 7.82 2.55
CA THR A 60 -8.09 8.61 3.55
C THR A 60 -9.01 9.72 4.02
N PHE A 61 -9.11 9.87 5.32
CA PHE A 61 -9.91 10.94 5.93
C PHE A 61 -8.96 11.97 6.52
N LEU A 62 -8.99 13.17 5.97
CA LEU A 62 -8.25 14.30 6.53
C LEU A 62 -8.92 14.78 7.80
N LYS A 63 -8.22 15.60 8.59
CA LYS A 63 -8.75 16.11 9.87
C LYS A 63 -10.06 16.87 9.73
N ASP A 64 -10.27 17.53 8.58
CA ASP A 64 -11.49 18.29 8.32
C ASP A 64 -12.63 17.43 7.78
N GLY A 65 -12.42 16.12 7.69
CA GLY A 65 -13.43 15.19 7.16
C GLY A 65 -13.40 14.98 5.66
N THR A 66 -12.49 15.64 4.96
CA THR A 66 -12.35 15.46 3.51
C THR A 66 -11.94 14.01 3.21
N LEU A 67 -12.65 13.39 2.27
CA LEU A 67 -12.36 12.02 1.84
C LEU A 67 -11.48 12.04 0.60
N ILE A 68 -10.34 11.38 0.68
CA ILE A 68 -9.45 11.14 -0.45
C ILE A 68 -9.62 9.70 -0.90
N SER A 69 -9.88 9.46 -2.18
CA SER A 69 -10.01 8.13 -2.79
C SER A 69 -8.86 7.92 -3.74
N THR A 70 -8.19 6.78 -3.63
CA THR A 70 -6.95 6.54 -4.36
C THR A 70 -6.88 5.09 -4.84
N PRO A 71 -6.83 4.83 -6.17
CA PRO A 71 -6.52 3.50 -6.67
C PRO A 71 -5.02 3.24 -6.56
N HIS A 72 -4.67 2.00 -6.26
CA HIS A 72 -3.28 1.55 -6.16
C HIS A 72 -3.04 0.44 -7.18
N MET A 73 -1.96 0.55 -7.95
CA MET A 73 -1.58 -0.47 -8.94
C MET A 73 -0.07 -0.54 -9.02
N GLY A 74 0.46 -1.75 -8.99
CA GLY A 74 1.89 -1.94 -9.09
C GLY A 74 2.33 -3.38 -9.01
N THR A 75 3.54 -3.57 -8.54
CA THR A 75 4.17 -4.88 -8.43
C THR A 75 4.70 -5.08 -7.03
N PHE A 76 4.99 -6.34 -6.71
CA PHE A 76 5.57 -6.67 -5.42
C PHE A 76 6.56 -7.81 -5.55
N THR A 77 7.44 -7.91 -4.56
CA THR A 77 8.29 -9.07 -4.34
C THR A 77 8.04 -9.60 -2.95
N ARG A 78 8.26 -10.91 -2.75
CA ARG A 78 8.16 -11.55 -1.44
C ARG A 78 9.45 -12.28 -1.14
N LYS A 79 9.90 -12.13 0.09
CA LYS A 79 11.03 -12.89 0.61
C LYS A 79 10.65 -13.32 2.03
N GLY A 80 10.40 -14.64 2.20
CA GLY A 80 9.87 -15.13 3.46
C GLY A 80 8.51 -14.52 3.77
N SER A 81 8.35 -13.96 4.95
CA SER A 81 7.12 -13.31 5.39
C SER A 81 7.06 -11.82 5.06
N LYS A 82 8.01 -11.33 4.27
CA LYS A 82 8.09 -9.91 3.94
C LYS A 82 7.70 -9.66 2.49
N LEU A 83 6.84 -8.68 2.29
CA LEU A 83 6.43 -8.21 0.97
C LEU A 83 6.94 -6.78 0.78
N HIS A 84 7.49 -6.52 -0.40
CA HIS A 84 7.89 -5.17 -0.78
C HIS A 84 7.00 -4.76 -1.95
N SER A 85 6.16 -3.78 -1.72
CA SER A 85 5.20 -3.31 -2.71
C SER A 85 5.67 -2.00 -3.31
N TYR A 86 5.61 -1.90 -4.63
CA TYR A 86 6.01 -0.73 -5.40
C TYR A 86 4.83 -0.35 -6.28
N PHE A 87 4.25 0.82 -6.07
CA PHE A 87 3.10 1.21 -6.87
C PHE A 87 3.02 2.72 -7.05
N THR A 88 2.21 3.14 -7.98
CA THR A 88 1.84 4.54 -8.14
C THR A 88 0.38 4.69 -7.76
N ASP A 89 0.04 5.87 -7.29
CA ASP A 89 -1.35 6.22 -7.04
C ASP A 89 -1.66 7.60 -7.61
N ALA A 90 -2.93 7.82 -7.90
CA ALA A 90 -3.41 9.12 -8.34
C ALA A 90 -4.64 9.44 -7.49
N THR A 91 -4.52 10.46 -6.64
CA THR A 91 -5.60 10.80 -5.73
C THR A 91 -6.68 11.62 -6.45
N ASN A 92 -7.90 11.62 -5.92
CA ASN A 92 -8.96 12.47 -6.43
C ASN A 92 -8.74 13.96 -6.15
N GLN A 93 -7.63 14.30 -5.50
CA GLN A 93 -7.20 15.68 -5.25
C GLN A 93 -6.15 16.15 -6.29
N GLY A 94 -5.85 15.33 -7.29
CA GLY A 94 -4.94 15.69 -8.37
C GLY A 94 -3.48 15.40 -8.11
N VAL A 95 -3.15 14.66 -7.06
CA VAL A 95 -1.78 14.31 -6.71
C VAL A 95 -1.45 12.91 -7.24
N VAL A 96 -0.25 12.73 -7.79
CA VAL A 96 0.28 11.43 -8.19
C VAL A 96 1.51 11.14 -7.36
N ASN A 97 1.56 9.97 -6.74
CA ASN A 97 2.68 9.52 -5.91
C ASN A 97 3.30 8.24 -6.43
N PHE A 98 4.60 8.07 -6.18
CA PHE A 98 5.26 6.77 -6.19
C PHE A 98 5.36 6.31 -4.73
N VAL A 99 5.00 5.05 -4.46
CA VAL A 99 4.83 4.56 -3.10
C VAL A 99 5.55 3.22 -2.92
N ILE A 100 6.21 3.08 -1.78
CA ILE A 100 6.81 1.80 -1.36
C ILE A 100 6.22 1.42 -0.01
N TRP A 101 5.69 0.20 0.06
CA TRP A 101 5.24 -0.39 1.32
C TRP A 101 6.11 -1.60 1.64
N ASP A 102 6.72 -1.57 2.82
CA ASP A 102 7.47 -2.71 3.35
C ASP A 102 6.56 -3.40 4.37
N ILE A 103 6.11 -4.61 4.04
CA ILE A 103 5.08 -5.33 4.78
C ILE A 103 5.71 -6.53 5.47
N ASP A 104 5.47 -6.67 6.76
CA ASP A 104 5.81 -7.89 7.51
C ASP A 104 4.50 -8.57 7.89
N VAL A 105 4.22 -9.71 7.25
CA VAL A 105 2.95 -10.41 7.45
C VAL A 105 2.83 -10.98 8.86
N ILE A 106 3.95 -11.42 9.46
CA ILE A 106 3.95 -12.04 10.78
C ILE A 106 3.67 -11.01 11.88
N THR A 107 4.34 -9.86 11.82
CA THR A 107 4.14 -8.79 12.82
C THR A 107 2.93 -7.92 12.49
N LYS A 108 2.40 -8.08 11.27
CA LYS A 108 1.26 -7.29 10.76
C LYS A 108 1.56 -5.80 10.67
N HIS A 109 2.83 -5.45 10.50
CA HIS A 109 3.29 -4.07 10.42
C HIS A 109 3.68 -3.73 8.99
N THR A 110 3.31 -2.53 8.55
CA THR A 110 3.65 -2.01 7.23
C THR A 110 4.25 -0.62 7.38
N ALA A 111 5.46 -0.46 6.85
CA ALA A 111 6.11 0.85 6.77
C ALA A 111 5.84 1.43 5.39
N VAL A 112 5.40 2.68 5.35
CA VAL A 112 5.01 3.39 4.13
C VAL A 112 5.99 4.52 3.86
N ARG A 113 6.41 4.65 2.60
CA ARG A 113 7.18 5.80 2.12
C ARG A 113 6.57 6.24 0.80
N TYR A 114 6.46 7.55 0.58
CA TYR A 114 5.96 8.03 -0.70
C TYR A 114 6.73 9.24 -1.19
N TRP A 115 6.74 9.40 -2.50
CA TRP A 115 7.33 10.53 -3.21
C TRP A 115 6.29 11.12 -4.14
N GLU A 116 6.03 12.39 -3.99
CA GLU A 116 5.11 13.09 -4.88
C GLU A 116 5.77 13.27 -6.24
N VAL A 117 5.12 12.82 -7.29
CA VAL A 117 5.60 12.89 -8.66
C VAL A 117 4.95 14.06 -9.38
N GLU A 118 3.70 14.32 -9.10
CA GLU A 118 2.93 15.34 -9.77
C GLU A 118 1.83 15.83 -8.84
N SER A 119 1.54 17.13 -8.91
CA SER A 119 0.46 17.71 -8.09
C SER A 119 -0.33 18.77 -8.84
#